data_096262829b20118b831bf7d1f94f6f3b
#
_entry.id   096262829b20118b831bf7d1f94f6f3b
#
_cell.length_a   1.000
_cell.length_b   1.000
_cell.length_c   1.000
_cell.angle_alpha   90.00
_cell.angle_beta   90.00
_cell.angle_gamma   90.00
#
_symmetry.space_group_name_H-M   'P 1'
#
loop_
_entity.id
_entity.type
_entity.pdbx_description
1 polymer ?
#
loop_
_entity_poly.entity_id
_entity_poly.type
_entity_poly.pdbx_seq_one_letter_code
_entity_poly.pdbx_strand_id
1 'polypeptide(L)'
;RVILGGTGSVAATRAPALYKAIRAQGHEVKVVATEPSLYFFDPAELMASDPATPATEVVFRDRDEWPGDRYRRGDRVLHIEFRNWADLLVVAPLDANTLGKFALGLCDNFLTCLLRAWDFSKPIILAPAMNTLMWQAPATSRHLGQLLLDHGGLPALPQDWNLETAADQFARHVPRIILIPPQSKRLA
;
A
#
# COMPACT_ATOMS: atom_id res chain seq x y z
N ARG A 1 -6.49 6.81 12.53
CA ARG A 1 -6.73 5.41 12.09
C ARG A 1 -5.96 5.15 10.83
N VAL A 2 -5.13 4.12 10.82
CA VAL A 2 -4.18 3.82 9.74
C VAL A 2 -4.47 2.44 9.16
N ILE A 3 -4.49 2.32 7.83
CA ILE A 3 -4.40 1.04 7.15
C ILE A 3 -2.95 0.87 6.69
N LEU A 4 -2.33 -0.26 7.07
CA LEU A 4 -1.03 -0.68 6.59
C LEU A 4 -1.20 -1.79 5.55
N GLY A 5 -0.97 -1.47 4.28
CA GLY A 5 -0.96 -2.42 3.17
C GLY A 5 0.41 -3.09 3.02
N GLY A 6 0.43 -4.42 3.07
CA GLY A 6 1.64 -5.23 2.85
C GLY A 6 1.58 -5.97 1.51
N THR A 7 2.66 -5.89 0.72
CA THR A 7 2.74 -6.55 -0.59
C THR A 7 3.95 -7.48 -0.72
N GLY A 8 4.00 -8.30 -1.77
CA GLY A 8 4.97 -9.38 -1.98
C GLY A 8 6.41 -8.92 -2.23
N SER A 9 7.05 -8.40 -1.22
CA SER A 9 8.46 -8.00 -1.24
C SER A 9 9.19 -8.51 0.00
N VAL A 10 10.48 -8.80 -0.11
CA VAL A 10 11.35 -9.13 1.05
C VAL A 10 11.23 -8.07 2.16
N ALA A 11 10.99 -6.81 1.80
CA ALA A 11 10.78 -5.74 2.77
C ALA A 11 9.54 -5.94 3.66
N ALA A 12 8.59 -6.83 3.29
CA ALA A 12 7.44 -7.18 4.12
C ALA A 12 7.85 -7.86 5.44
N THR A 13 9.07 -8.41 5.55
CA THR A 13 9.65 -8.87 6.83
C THR A 13 9.70 -7.75 7.88
N ARG A 14 9.59 -6.49 7.47
CA ARG A 14 9.54 -5.33 8.36
C ARG A 14 8.13 -4.90 8.76
N ALA A 15 7.08 -5.52 8.19
CA ALA A 15 5.70 -5.15 8.48
C ALA A 15 5.35 -5.24 10.00
N PRO A 16 5.80 -6.27 10.75
CA PRO A 16 5.56 -6.32 12.20
C PRO A 16 6.22 -5.15 12.95
N ALA A 17 7.44 -4.78 12.59
CA ALA A 17 8.13 -3.65 13.22
C ALA A 17 7.46 -2.31 12.90
N LEU A 18 7.01 -2.12 11.66
CA LEU A 18 6.29 -0.91 11.23
C LEU A 18 4.93 -0.81 11.92
N TYR A 19 4.17 -1.92 12.00
CA TYR A 19 2.93 -1.99 12.76
C TYR A 19 3.13 -1.52 14.21
N LYS A 20 4.12 -2.09 14.91
CA LYS A 20 4.46 -1.72 16.29
C LYS A 20 4.79 -0.23 16.41
N ALA A 21 5.60 0.30 15.49
CA ALA A 21 6.00 1.70 15.52
C ALA A 21 4.80 2.64 15.36
N ILE A 22 3.85 2.33 14.46
CA ILE A 22 2.64 3.12 14.26
C ILE A 22 1.72 3.03 15.49
N ARG A 23 1.55 1.83 16.06
CA ARG A 23 0.77 1.62 17.29
C ARG A 23 1.36 2.39 18.48
N ALA A 24 2.69 2.41 18.62
CA ALA A 24 3.37 3.12 19.68
C ALA A 24 3.16 4.65 19.66
N GLN A 25 2.78 5.20 18.49
CA GLN A 25 2.37 6.61 18.35
C GLN A 25 0.89 6.85 18.72
N GLY A 26 0.19 5.85 19.24
CA GLY A 26 -1.21 5.96 19.66
C GLY A 26 -2.24 5.80 18.52
N HIS A 27 -1.83 5.32 17.36
CA HIS A 27 -2.75 5.11 16.22
C HIS A 27 -3.41 3.73 16.28
N GLU A 28 -4.69 3.66 15.91
CA GLU A 28 -5.34 2.41 15.57
C GLU A 28 -4.84 1.95 14.18
N VAL A 29 -4.48 0.66 14.05
CA VAL A 29 -3.90 0.12 12.81
C VAL A 29 -4.63 -1.15 12.39
N LYS A 30 -5.04 -1.23 11.13
CA LYS A 30 -5.46 -2.46 10.46
C LYS A 30 -4.46 -2.77 9.36
N VAL A 31 -4.10 -4.04 9.22
CA VAL A 31 -3.16 -4.51 8.19
C VAL A 31 -3.95 -5.21 7.09
N VAL A 32 -3.75 -4.78 5.85
CA VAL A 32 -4.27 -5.47 4.66
C VAL A 32 -3.09 -6.14 3.96
N ALA A 33 -3.02 -7.47 4.08
CA ALA A 33 -1.92 -8.27 3.57
C ALA A 33 -2.34 -8.98 2.28
N THR A 34 -1.60 -8.74 1.19
CA THR A 34 -1.75 -9.57 -0.01
C THR A 34 -1.20 -10.98 0.25
N GLU A 35 -1.76 -12.01 -0.39
CA GLU A 35 -1.27 -13.39 -0.19
C GLU A 35 0.25 -13.53 -0.41
N PRO A 36 0.89 -12.90 -1.44
CA PRO A 36 2.34 -12.94 -1.57
C PRO A 36 3.11 -12.30 -0.41
N SER A 37 2.54 -11.35 0.32
CA SER A 37 3.21 -10.72 1.46
C SER A 37 3.37 -11.67 2.65
N LEU A 38 2.44 -12.61 2.80
CA LEU A 38 2.42 -13.59 3.89
C LEU A 38 3.53 -14.66 3.77
N TYR A 39 4.21 -14.70 2.64
CA TYR A 39 5.44 -15.48 2.51
C TYR A 39 6.60 -14.89 3.33
N PHE A 40 6.56 -13.58 3.64
CA PHE A 40 7.67 -12.86 4.26
C PHE A 40 7.45 -12.51 5.73
N PHE A 41 6.25 -12.61 6.27
CA PHE A 41 5.97 -12.43 7.69
C PHE A 41 4.78 -13.27 8.15
N ASP A 42 4.81 -13.68 9.42
CA ASP A 42 3.67 -14.36 10.05
C ASP A 42 2.74 -13.32 10.69
N PRO A 43 1.44 -13.31 10.36
CA PRO A 43 0.44 -12.49 11.08
C PRO A 43 0.47 -12.63 12.60
N ALA A 44 0.87 -13.80 13.12
CA ALA A 44 1.00 -14.01 14.56
C ALA A 44 2.04 -13.09 15.22
N GLU A 45 3.06 -12.64 14.47
CA GLU A 45 4.05 -11.69 14.98
C GLU A 45 3.47 -10.29 15.28
N LEU A 46 2.44 -9.89 14.54
CA LEU A 46 1.75 -8.62 14.79
C LEU A 46 0.94 -8.70 16.07
N MET A 47 0.36 -9.87 16.34
CA MET A 47 -0.48 -10.12 17.51
C MET A 47 0.31 -10.25 18.80
N ALA A 48 1.49 -10.87 18.74
CA ALA A 48 2.38 -10.95 19.90
C ALA A 48 2.73 -9.56 20.45
N SER A 49 2.52 -8.52 19.64
CA SER A 49 2.78 -7.13 20.00
C SER A 49 1.57 -6.37 20.55
N ASP A 50 0.37 -6.91 20.38
CA ASP A 50 -0.88 -6.33 20.89
C ASP A 50 -1.82 -7.45 21.34
N PRO A 51 -1.53 -8.10 22.49
CA PRO A 51 -2.31 -9.26 22.96
C PRO A 51 -3.75 -8.92 23.33
N ALA A 52 -4.09 -7.64 23.43
CA ALA A 52 -5.46 -7.19 23.72
C ALA A 52 -6.38 -7.21 22.49
N THR A 53 -5.82 -7.26 21.27
CA THR A 53 -6.60 -7.23 20.02
C THR A 53 -6.53 -8.59 19.30
N PRO A 54 -7.66 -9.24 18.99
CA PRO A 54 -7.67 -10.51 18.27
C PRO A 54 -7.03 -10.38 16.87
N ALA A 55 -6.36 -11.42 16.38
CA ALA A 55 -5.73 -11.45 15.05
C ALA A 55 -6.66 -11.11 13.91
N THR A 56 -7.85 -11.65 13.99
CA THR A 56 -8.92 -11.45 13.01
C THR A 56 -9.37 -10.01 12.90
N GLU A 57 -8.96 -9.16 13.86
CA GLU A 57 -9.26 -7.73 13.87
C GLU A 57 -8.05 -6.88 13.46
N VAL A 58 -6.87 -7.47 13.32
CA VAL A 58 -5.63 -6.76 12.98
C VAL A 58 -5.23 -7.01 11.53
N VAL A 59 -5.21 -8.28 11.07
CA VAL A 59 -4.73 -8.66 9.74
C VAL A 59 -5.86 -9.19 8.89
N PHE A 60 -6.07 -8.55 7.75
CA PHE A 60 -7.09 -8.87 6.76
C PHE A 60 -6.45 -9.29 5.44
N ARG A 61 -7.02 -10.29 4.81
CA ARG A 61 -6.53 -10.95 3.58
C ARG A 61 -7.60 -10.90 2.49
N ASP A 62 -7.25 -11.33 1.31
CA ASP A 62 -8.19 -11.39 0.17
C ASP A 62 -9.44 -12.23 0.48
N ARG A 63 -9.29 -13.36 1.19
CA ARG A 63 -10.41 -14.20 1.64
C ARG A 63 -11.40 -13.51 2.60
N ASP A 64 -10.97 -12.44 3.27
CA ASP A 64 -11.83 -11.69 4.18
C ASP A 64 -12.70 -10.68 3.41
N GLU A 65 -12.21 -10.20 2.24
CA GLU A 65 -13.00 -9.38 1.31
C GLU A 65 -14.09 -10.18 0.61
N TRP A 66 -13.79 -11.46 0.27
CA TRP A 66 -14.75 -12.38 -0.38
C TRP A 66 -14.96 -13.63 0.48
N PRO A 67 -15.71 -13.52 1.59
CA PRO A 67 -15.95 -14.65 2.47
C PRO A 67 -16.96 -15.63 1.85
N GLY A 68 -16.52 -16.87 1.60
CA GLY A 68 -17.37 -17.93 1.06
C GLY A 68 -17.51 -17.94 -0.46
N ASP A 69 -18.39 -18.79 -0.98
CA ASP A 69 -18.50 -19.08 -2.40
C ASP A 69 -19.49 -18.17 -3.15
N ARG A 70 -20.30 -17.41 -2.44
CA ARG A 70 -21.38 -16.59 -3.05
C ARG A 70 -21.75 -15.43 -2.15
N TYR A 71 -21.83 -14.25 -2.75
CA TYR A 71 -22.38 -13.05 -2.12
C TYR A 71 -23.84 -13.25 -1.65
N ARG A 72 -24.14 -12.76 -0.46
CA ARG A 72 -25.49 -12.65 0.09
C ARG A 72 -25.78 -11.20 0.41
N ARG A 73 -27.03 -10.78 0.18
CA ARG A 73 -27.43 -9.39 0.52
C ARG A 73 -27.21 -9.12 2.00
N GLY A 74 -26.39 -8.11 2.29
CA GLY A 74 -25.98 -7.75 3.66
C GLY A 74 -24.57 -8.21 4.03
N ASP A 75 -23.88 -8.96 3.17
CA ASP A 75 -22.47 -9.25 3.37
C ASP A 75 -21.67 -7.96 3.35
N ARG A 76 -20.61 -7.93 4.17
CA ARG A 76 -19.71 -6.79 4.30
C ARG A 76 -18.93 -6.58 3.00
N VAL A 77 -18.65 -5.33 2.68
CA VAL A 77 -17.76 -4.92 1.59
C VAL A 77 -16.57 -4.20 2.24
N LEU A 78 -15.54 -4.99 2.58
CA LEU A 78 -14.48 -4.52 3.48
C LEU A 78 -13.67 -3.36 2.91
N HIS A 79 -13.37 -3.34 1.61
CA HIS A 79 -12.63 -2.21 1.01
C HIS A 79 -13.39 -0.88 1.15
N ILE A 80 -14.73 -0.89 1.13
CA ILE A 80 -15.55 0.31 1.38
C ILE A 80 -15.55 0.68 2.87
N GLU A 81 -15.72 -0.32 3.75
CA GLU A 81 -15.68 -0.09 5.19
C GLU A 81 -14.33 0.47 5.63
N PHE A 82 -13.23 -0.10 5.11
CA PHE A 82 -11.87 0.32 5.46
C PHE A 82 -11.56 1.72 4.94
N ARG A 83 -11.95 2.04 3.71
CA ARG A 83 -11.87 3.40 3.17
C ARG A 83 -12.56 4.41 4.07
N ASN A 84 -13.77 4.06 4.56
CA ASN A 84 -14.53 4.96 5.43
C ASN A 84 -13.93 5.06 6.84
N TRP A 85 -13.38 3.95 7.35
CA TRP A 85 -12.79 3.90 8.68
C TRP A 85 -11.45 4.63 8.79
N ALA A 86 -10.59 4.52 7.78
CA ALA A 86 -9.21 5.01 7.85
C ALA A 86 -9.10 6.51 7.56
N ASP A 87 -8.10 7.13 8.16
CA ASP A 87 -7.68 8.50 7.93
C ASP A 87 -6.40 8.57 7.07
N LEU A 88 -5.65 7.46 7.02
CA LEU A 88 -4.39 7.31 6.27
C LEU A 88 -4.26 5.87 5.73
N LEU A 89 -3.83 5.75 4.47
CA LEU A 89 -3.39 4.49 3.88
C LEU A 89 -1.87 4.51 3.69
N VAL A 90 -1.18 3.50 4.21
CA VAL A 90 0.27 3.30 4.05
C VAL A 90 0.48 2.00 3.30
N VAL A 91 1.06 2.03 2.10
CA VAL A 91 1.46 0.81 1.37
C VAL A 91 2.96 0.65 1.47
N ALA A 92 3.38 -0.16 2.43
CA ALA A 92 4.77 -0.39 2.79
C ALA A 92 5.02 -1.84 3.26
N PRO A 93 5.70 -2.64 2.44
CA PRO A 93 6.26 -2.32 1.13
C PRO A 93 5.20 -2.24 0.02
N LEU A 94 5.50 -1.47 -1.04
CA LEU A 94 4.79 -1.50 -2.31
C LEU A 94 5.66 -2.23 -3.34
N ASP A 95 5.25 -3.43 -3.75
CA ASP A 95 5.95 -4.20 -4.77
C ASP A 95 5.63 -3.72 -6.20
N ALA A 96 6.43 -4.16 -7.17
CA ALA A 96 6.27 -3.76 -8.58
C ALA A 96 4.91 -4.21 -9.16
N ASN A 97 4.40 -5.36 -8.74
CA ASN A 97 3.11 -5.89 -9.20
C ASN A 97 1.96 -5.00 -8.73
N THR A 98 1.92 -4.70 -7.43
CA THR A 98 0.86 -3.85 -6.86
C THR A 98 0.96 -2.41 -7.37
N LEU A 99 2.18 -1.87 -7.56
CA LEU A 99 2.38 -0.57 -8.22
C LEU A 99 1.78 -0.56 -9.63
N GLY A 100 2.07 -1.59 -10.43
CA GLY A 100 1.51 -1.73 -11.77
C GLY A 100 -0.02 -1.82 -11.76
N LYS A 101 -0.58 -2.64 -10.88
CA LYS A 101 -2.04 -2.76 -10.72
C LYS A 101 -2.67 -1.43 -10.33
N PHE A 102 -2.09 -0.72 -9.39
CA PHE A 102 -2.60 0.57 -8.95
C PHE A 102 -2.59 1.59 -10.10
N ALA A 103 -1.46 1.72 -10.81
CA ALA A 103 -1.34 2.63 -11.95
C ALA A 103 -2.31 2.33 -13.10
N LEU A 104 -2.65 1.05 -13.30
CA LEU A 104 -3.59 0.61 -14.33
C LEU A 104 -5.04 0.49 -13.85
N GLY A 105 -5.30 0.76 -12.57
CA GLY A 105 -6.63 0.67 -11.98
C GLY A 105 -7.17 -0.75 -11.83
N LEU A 106 -6.30 -1.77 -11.80
CA LEU A 106 -6.69 -3.16 -11.57
C LEU A 106 -7.02 -3.38 -10.08
N CYS A 107 -8.09 -4.14 -9.81
CA CYS A 107 -8.60 -4.38 -8.46
C CYS A 107 -9.06 -5.83 -8.32
N ASP A 108 -8.08 -6.75 -8.26
CA ASP A 108 -8.26 -8.20 -8.21
C ASP A 108 -7.92 -8.83 -6.86
N ASN A 109 -7.61 -8.01 -5.86
CA ASN A 109 -7.41 -8.40 -4.47
C ASN A 109 -7.86 -7.29 -3.52
N PHE A 110 -7.94 -7.57 -2.22
CA PHE A 110 -8.47 -6.63 -1.24
C PHE A 110 -7.71 -5.28 -1.26
N LEU A 111 -6.37 -5.31 -1.24
CA LEU A 111 -5.57 -4.08 -1.22
C LEU A 111 -5.77 -3.24 -2.48
N THR A 112 -5.84 -3.87 -3.65
CA THR A 112 -6.05 -3.16 -4.92
C THR A 112 -7.47 -2.64 -5.06
N CYS A 113 -8.49 -3.34 -4.54
CA CYS A 113 -9.85 -2.82 -4.40
C CYS A 113 -9.88 -1.58 -3.50
N LEU A 114 -9.17 -1.62 -2.37
CA LEU A 114 -9.05 -0.49 -1.45
C LEU A 114 -8.36 0.71 -2.12
N LEU A 115 -7.24 0.49 -2.83
CA LEU A 115 -6.55 1.53 -3.60
C LEU A 115 -7.45 2.17 -4.65
N ARG A 116 -8.20 1.35 -5.39
CA ARG A 116 -9.14 1.82 -6.42
C ARG A 116 -10.30 2.62 -5.84
N ALA A 117 -10.76 2.24 -4.65
CA ALA A 117 -11.86 2.90 -3.95
C ALA A 117 -11.40 4.04 -3.02
N TRP A 118 -10.09 4.29 -2.88
CA TRP A 118 -9.57 5.26 -1.92
C TRP A 118 -10.11 6.66 -2.16
N ASP A 119 -10.41 7.35 -1.06
CA ASP A 119 -10.77 8.76 -1.08
C ASP A 119 -9.49 9.62 -1.07
N PHE A 120 -9.09 10.14 -2.23
CA PHE A 120 -7.87 10.94 -2.39
C PHE A 120 -7.94 12.34 -1.77
N SER A 121 -9.01 12.68 -1.06
CA SER A 121 -8.99 13.80 -0.11
C SER A 121 -8.18 13.44 1.16
N LYS A 122 -7.97 12.14 1.43
CA LYS A 122 -7.15 11.60 2.51
C LYS A 122 -5.74 11.25 2.01
N PRO A 123 -4.71 11.36 2.86
CA PRO A 123 -3.35 11.02 2.46
C PRO A 123 -3.15 9.52 2.22
N ILE A 124 -2.21 9.23 1.32
CA ILE A 124 -1.68 7.90 1.09
C ILE A 124 -0.15 7.96 1.04
N ILE A 125 0.52 7.01 1.70
CA ILE A 125 1.97 6.86 1.65
C ILE A 125 2.30 5.61 0.82
N LEU A 126 3.12 5.78 -0.19
CA LEU A 126 3.61 4.72 -1.05
C LEU A 126 5.12 4.53 -0.82
N ALA A 127 5.53 3.36 -0.36
CA ALA A 127 6.93 3.00 -0.13
C ALA A 127 7.35 1.85 -1.06
N PRO A 128 7.73 2.13 -2.32
CA PRO A 128 8.17 1.11 -3.26
C PRO A 128 9.37 0.33 -2.71
N ALA A 129 9.33 -0.99 -2.83
CA ALA A 129 10.40 -1.88 -2.40
C ALA A 129 10.51 -3.07 -3.36
N MET A 130 11.54 -3.05 -4.19
CA MET A 130 11.80 -4.05 -5.22
C MET A 130 13.31 -4.13 -5.53
N ASN A 131 13.71 -5.11 -6.30
CA ASN A 131 15.09 -5.23 -6.79
C ASN A 131 15.49 -3.97 -7.61
N THR A 132 16.78 -3.62 -7.58
CA THR A 132 17.30 -2.43 -8.28
C THR A 132 16.95 -2.39 -9.76
N LEU A 133 17.08 -3.51 -10.48
CA LEU A 133 16.73 -3.58 -11.89
C LEU A 133 15.23 -3.41 -12.14
N MET A 134 14.39 -3.91 -11.22
CA MET A 134 12.95 -3.67 -11.28
C MET A 134 12.62 -2.20 -11.02
N TRP A 135 13.31 -1.56 -10.05
CA TRP A 135 13.14 -0.13 -9.81
C TRP A 135 13.52 0.70 -11.02
N GLN A 136 14.66 0.39 -11.63
CA GLN A 136 15.18 1.10 -12.81
C GLN A 136 14.45 0.73 -14.13
N ALA A 137 13.59 -0.28 -14.11
CA ALA A 137 12.84 -0.68 -15.29
C ALA A 137 11.96 0.46 -15.82
N PRO A 138 11.85 0.66 -17.14
CA PRO A 138 10.96 1.66 -17.73
C PRO A 138 9.51 1.55 -17.29
N ALA A 139 9.05 0.33 -16.93
CA ALA A 139 7.72 0.09 -16.42
C ALA A 139 7.48 0.84 -15.11
N THR A 140 8.43 0.84 -14.16
CA THR A 140 8.31 1.53 -12.88
C THR A 140 8.12 3.03 -13.07
N SER A 141 8.95 3.66 -13.92
CA SER A 141 8.82 5.07 -14.27
C SER A 141 7.46 5.38 -14.89
N ARG A 142 6.99 4.53 -15.83
CA ARG A 142 5.66 4.71 -16.44
C ARG A 142 4.52 4.60 -15.43
N HIS A 143 4.58 3.62 -14.53
CA HIS A 143 3.54 3.42 -13.54
C HIS A 143 3.46 4.59 -12.54
N LEU A 144 4.60 5.06 -12.03
CA LEU A 144 4.63 6.24 -11.17
C LEU A 144 4.19 7.50 -11.93
N GLY A 145 4.65 7.65 -13.18
CA GLY A 145 4.22 8.75 -14.05
C GLY A 145 2.72 8.74 -14.31
N GLN A 146 2.11 7.58 -14.53
CA GLN A 146 0.66 7.45 -14.71
C GLN A 146 -0.10 7.91 -13.45
N LEU A 147 0.34 7.47 -12.25
CA LEU A 147 -0.27 7.92 -11.00
C LEU A 147 -0.15 9.43 -10.80
N LEU A 148 1.00 10.02 -11.20
CA LEU A 148 1.19 11.47 -11.14
C LEU A 148 0.22 12.21 -12.07
N LEU A 149 0.05 11.72 -13.30
CA LEU A 149 -0.89 12.31 -14.28
C LEU A 149 -2.34 12.23 -13.80
N ASP A 150 -2.77 11.03 -13.38
CA ASP A 150 -4.17 10.76 -13.02
C ASP A 150 -4.60 11.55 -11.78
N HIS A 151 -3.75 11.57 -10.74
CA HIS A 151 -4.09 12.22 -9.48
C HIS A 151 -3.70 13.70 -9.42
N GLY A 152 -2.74 14.13 -10.26
CA GLY A 152 -2.36 15.52 -10.38
C GLY A 152 -3.20 16.29 -11.41
N GLY A 153 -4.02 15.61 -12.20
CA GLY A 153 -4.77 16.22 -13.29
C GLY A 153 -3.86 16.86 -14.35
N LEU A 154 -2.66 16.32 -14.54
CA LEU A 154 -1.67 16.89 -15.44
C LEU A 154 -1.92 16.40 -16.88
N PRO A 155 -1.82 17.28 -17.89
CA PRO A 155 -1.98 16.89 -19.29
C PRO A 155 -0.76 16.13 -19.85
N ALA A 156 0.41 16.25 -19.21
CA ALA A 156 1.65 15.57 -19.56
C ALA A 156 2.58 15.51 -18.35
N LEU A 157 3.54 14.57 -18.38
CA LEU A 157 4.57 14.52 -17.37
C LEU A 157 5.46 15.78 -17.40
N PRO A 158 5.93 16.25 -16.22
CA PRO A 158 6.90 17.34 -16.15
C PRO A 158 8.16 17.04 -17.00
N GLN A 159 8.81 18.08 -17.53
CA GLN A 159 10.00 17.89 -18.38
C GLN A 159 11.17 17.23 -17.65
N ASP A 160 11.27 17.46 -16.33
CA ASP A 160 12.28 16.88 -15.44
C ASP A 160 11.84 15.56 -14.79
N TRP A 161 10.77 14.93 -15.31
CA TRP A 161 10.28 13.64 -14.78
C TRP A 161 11.29 12.51 -14.94
N ASN A 162 11.68 11.93 -13.83
CA ASN A 162 12.44 10.69 -13.73
C ASN A 162 12.25 10.08 -12.33
N LEU A 163 12.82 8.90 -12.06
CA LEU A 163 12.67 8.22 -10.76
C LEU A 163 13.37 8.94 -9.60
N GLU A 164 14.39 9.76 -9.87
CA GLU A 164 15.10 10.52 -8.84
C GLU A 164 14.28 11.73 -8.39
N THR A 165 13.57 12.35 -9.32
CA THR A 165 12.69 13.51 -9.04
C THR A 165 11.27 13.11 -8.64
N ALA A 166 10.89 11.83 -8.79
CA ALA A 166 9.52 11.37 -8.63
C ALA A 166 8.90 11.82 -7.28
N ALA A 167 9.60 11.68 -6.16
CA ALA A 167 9.07 12.07 -4.85
C ALA A 167 8.77 13.59 -4.79
N ASP A 168 9.64 14.43 -5.33
CA ASP A 168 9.44 15.88 -5.39
C ASP A 168 8.30 16.25 -6.32
N GLN A 169 8.14 15.54 -7.44
CA GLN A 169 7.02 15.74 -8.36
C GLN A 169 5.68 15.39 -7.70
N PHE A 170 5.62 14.27 -6.95
CA PHE A 170 4.42 13.93 -6.18
C PHE A 170 4.14 14.98 -5.11
N ALA A 171 5.13 15.41 -4.35
CA ALA A 171 4.96 16.44 -3.32
C ALA A 171 4.45 17.77 -3.89
N ARG A 172 4.88 18.13 -5.10
CA ARG A 172 4.50 19.37 -5.79
C ARG A 172 3.10 19.30 -6.39
N HIS A 173 2.75 18.21 -7.05
CA HIS A 173 1.53 18.13 -7.87
C HIS A 173 0.41 17.31 -7.22
N VAL A 174 0.74 16.37 -6.33
CA VAL A 174 -0.21 15.46 -5.67
C VAL A 174 0.13 15.33 -4.19
N PRO A 175 0.01 16.39 -3.39
CA PRO A 175 0.51 16.42 -2.00
C PRO A 175 -0.16 15.40 -1.07
N ARG A 176 -1.25 14.78 -1.53
CA ARG A 176 -1.91 13.68 -0.79
C ARG A 176 -1.30 12.31 -1.06
N ILE A 177 -0.48 12.17 -2.09
CA ILE A 177 0.30 10.95 -2.34
C ILE A 177 1.75 11.22 -1.99
N ILE A 178 2.19 10.65 -0.89
CA ILE A 178 3.56 10.78 -0.38
C ILE A 178 4.36 9.59 -0.89
N LEU A 179 5.28 9.81 -1.82
CA LEU A 179 6.15 8.77 -2.33
C LEU A 179 7.46 8.74 -1.53
N ILE A 180 7.78 7.60 -0.95
CA ILE A 180 9.05 7.32 -0.25
C ILE A 180 9.88 6.40 -1.14
N PRO A 181 10.80 6.92 -1.97
CA PRO A 181 11.58 6.10 -2.90
C PRO A 181 12.49 5.11 -2.15
N PRO A 182 12.84 3.97 -2.79
CA PRO A 182 13.76 3.02 -2.20
C PRO A 182 15.11 3.68 -1.92
N GLN A 183 15.67 3.42 -0.74
CA GLN A 183 17.05 3.82 -0.47
C GLN A 183 17.99 2.79 -1.11
N SER A 184 18.99 3.25 -1.86
CA SER A 184 20.06 2.39 -2.35
C SER A 184 20.78 1.76 -1.17
N LYS A 185 20.78 0.43 -1.04
CA LYS A 185 21.71 -0.25 -0.15
C LYS A 185 23.13 0.02 -0.69
N ARG A 186 23.93 0.79 0.03
CA ARG A 186 25.38 0.72 -0.15
C ARG A 186 25.74 -0.72 0.25
N LEU A 187 26.14 -1.54 -0.71
CA LEU A 187 26.78 -2.81 -0.44
C LEU A 187 28.09 -2.45 0.30
N ALA A 188 28.15 -2.82 1.58
CA ALA A 188 29.36 -2.74 2.37
C ALA A 188 30.29 -3.88 1.96
#